data_65c53d5a8a04aa48dbc4e22f8cd0a797
#
_entry.id   65c53d5a8a04aa48dbc4e22f8cd0a797
#
_cell.length_a   1.000
_cell.length_b   1.000
_cell.length_c   1.000
_cell.angle_alpha   90.00
_cell.angle_beta   90.00
_cell.angle_gamma   90.00
#
_symmetry.space_group_name_H-M   'P 1'
#
loop_
_entity.id
_entity.type
_entity.pdbx_description
1 polymer ?
#
loop_
_entity_poly.entity_id
_entity_poly.type
_entity_poly.pdbx_seq_one_letter_code
_entity_poly.pdbx_strand_id
1 'polypeptide(L)'
;MKYYKLTDQDKKTHGDTEWGEHVTHKATGKGKELCTEDVIHVYDHPLKAAMFNPIHAYISNPKLWECRVRRVVANDKLKVGVKICTTIKEISLPEITTNQRVRFAILCALKAYPEPSFVEWANNWLSGKDRSQAAEAAAWAAEAAAWAAAGAAEAAAWAAWAAE
;
A
#
# COMPACT_ATOMS: atom_id res chain seq x y z
N MET A 1 -18.73 3.81 -7.40
CA MET A 1 -17.34 3.41 -7.28
C MET A 1 -17.25 2.29 -6.27
N LYS A 2 -16.49 1.22 -6.54
CA LYS A 2 -16.28 0.10 -5.62
C LYS A 2 -15.07 0.39 -4.77
N TYR A 3 -15.10 -0.04 -3.52
CA TYR A 3 -13.98 0.04 -2.60
C TYR A 3 -13.69 -1.34 -2.02
N TYR A 4 -12.51 -1.50 -1.44
CA TYR A 4 -11.99 -2.78 -0.99
C TYR A 4 -11.36 -2.63 0.38
N LYS A 5 -11.59 -3.60 1.26
CA LYS A 5 -11.00 -3.65 2.60
C LYS A 5 -10.29 -4.97 2.82
N LEU A 6 -9.12 -4.91 3.45
CA LEU A 6 -8.42 -6.09 3.95
C LEU A 6 -8.81 -6.37 5.40
N THR A 7 -8.90 -7.63 5.71
CA THR A 7 -8.96 -8.18 7.07
C THR A 7 -7.97 -9.33 7.19
N ASP A 8 -7.70 -9.77 8.40
CA ASP A 8 -7.00 -11.02 8.62
C ASP A 8 -7.88 -12.25 8.27
N GLN A 9 -7.32 -13.44 8.50
CA GLN A 9 -8.00 -14.71 8.26
C GLN A 9 -9.25 -14.91 9.14
N ASP A 10 -9.27 -14.28 10.33
CA ASP A 10 -10.37 -14.33 11.29
C ASP A 10 -11.39 -13.21 11.06
N LYS A 11 -11.27 -12.51 9.93
CA LYS A 11 -12.11 -11.37 9.53
C LYS A 11 -11.99 -10.17 10.46
N LYS A 12 -10.83 -9.98 11.08
CA LYS A 12 -10.57 -8.86 12.00
C LYS A 12 -9.61 -7.83 11.39
N THR A 13 -9.66 -6.65 11.95
CA THR A 13 -8.68 -5.59 11.74
C THR A 13 -8.22 -5.02 13.08
N HIS A 14 -7.36 -3.99 13.06
CA HIS A 14 -6.84 -3.35 14.26
C HIS A 14 -7.92 -3.14 15.34
N GLY A 15 -7.55 -3.39 16.62
CA GLY A 15 -8.48 -3.28 17.75
C GLY A 15 -9.58 -4.34 17.77
N ASP A 16 -9.30 -5.54 17.23
CA ASP A 16 -10.23 -6.68 17.18
C ASP A 16 -11.58 -6.36 16.50
N THR A 17 -11.58 -5.36 15.64
CA THR A 17 -12.77 -4.98 14.88
C THR A 17 -13.17 -6.13 13.94
N GLU A 18 -14.31 -6.74 14.17
CA GLU A 18 -14.82 -7.88 13.40
C GLU A 18 -15.54 -7.41 12.13
N TRP A 19 -15.25 -8.07 11.03
CA TRP A 19 -15.87 -7.84 9.73
C TRP A 19 -16.54 -9.11 9.23
N GLY A 20 -17.38 -8.96 8.22
CA GLY A 20 -18.09 -10.08 7.61
C GLY A 20 -18.99 -9.59 6.51
N GLU A 21 -19.84 -10.46 6.00
CA GLU A 21 -20.80 -10.09 4.98
C GLU A 21 -21.86 -9.14 5.57
N HIS A 22 -22.08 -8.00 4.90
CA HIS A 22 -23.00 -6.94 5.31
C HIS A 22 -22.71 -6.29 6.67
N VAL A 23 -21.48 -6.37 7.18
CA VAL A 23 -21.07 -5.72 8.42
C VAL A 23 -20.72 -4.25 8.15
N THR A 24 -21.22 -3.36 9.00
CA THR A 24 -21.01 -1.92 8.90
C THR A 24 -20.29 -1.38 10.12
N HIS A 25 -19.20 -0.63 9.90
CA HIS A 25 -18.53 0.14 10.94
C HIS A 25 -18.50 1.62 10.62
N LYS A 26 -18.40 2.43 11.68
CA LYS A 26 -18.21 3.87 11.62
C LYS A 26 -16.88 4.21 12.29
N ALA A 27 -16.13 5.13 11.72
CA ALA A 27 -14.96 5.70 12.37
C ALA A 27 -15.35 6.41 13.67
N THR A 28 -14.55 6.26 14.72
CA THR A 28 -14.81 6.81 16.05
C THR A 28 -14.38 8.27 16.17
N GLY A 29 -13.27 8.63 15.51
CA GLY A 29 -12.75 9.99 15.52
C GLY A 29 -13.56 10.97 14.66
N LYS A 30 -13.38 12.26 14.92
CA LYS A 30 -14.11 13.36 14.26
C LYS A 30 -13.32 14.02 13.13
N GLY A 31 -12.01 13.87 13.10
CA GLY A 31 -11.08 14.44 12.12
C GLY A 31 -11.14 13.76 10.76
N LYS A 32 -10.08 13.92 9.98
CA LYS A 32 -9.95 13.37 8.62
C LYS A 32 -8.58 12.72 8.40
N GLU A 33 -7.80 12.60 9.44
CA GLU A 33 -6.42 12.17 9.35
C GLU A 33 -6.32 10.68 9.04
N LEU A 34 -5.49 10.31 8.06
CA LEU A 34 -5.18 8.92 7.74
C LEU A 34 -4.33 8.30 8.86
N CYS A 35 -4.44 7.01 9.04
CA CYS A 35 -3.74 6.23 10.06
C CYS A 35 -4.12 6.57 11.52
N THR A 36 -5.26 7.19 11.71
CA THR A 36 -5.87 7.45 13.02
C THR A 36 -7.28 6.85 13.10
N GLU A 37 -7.91 6.92 14.28
CA GLU A 37 -9.30 6.54 14.49
C GLU A 37 -10.32 7.41 13.74
N ASP A 38 -9.86 8.50 13.15
CA ASP A 38 -10.69 9.40 12.38
C ASP A 38 -11.31 8.76 11.15
N VAL A 39 -10.69 7.71 10.62
CA VAL A 39 -11.11 7.09 9.37
C VAL A 39 -10.96 5.57 9.39
N ILE A 40 -11.81 4.92 8.62
CA ILE A 40 -11.63 3.52 8.23
C ILE A 40 -10.90 3.52 6.89
N HIS A 41 -9.78 2.77 6.82
CA HIS A 41 -9.01 2.64 5.58
C HIS A 41 -9.66 1.63 4.64
N VAL A 42 -9.77 2.04 3.38
CA VAL A 42 -10.18 1.19 2.26
C VAL A 42 -9.30 1.51 1.04
N TYR A 43 -9.37 0.69 0.01
CA TYR A 43 -8.69 0.88 -1.26
C TYR A 43 -9.71 1.08 -2.38
N ASP A 44 -9.37 1.90 -3.36
CA ASP A 44 -10.20 2.14 -4.56
C ASP A 44 -9.97 1.11 -5.66
N HIS A 45 -8.99 0.21 -5.47
CA HIS A 45 -8.67 -0.86 -6.41
C HIS A 45 -8.16 -2.12 -5.66
N PRO A 46 -8.58 -3.35 -6.06
CA PRO A 46 -8.19 -4.57 -5.36
C PRO A 46 -6.68 -4.85 -5.45
N LEU A 47 -6.03 -4.50 -6.57
CA LEU A 47 -4.57 -4.62 -6.69
C LEU A 47 -3.83 -3.69 -5.72
N LYS A 48 -4.35 -2.49 -5.43
CA LYS A 48 -3.76 -1.63 -4.40
C LYS A 48 -3.82 -2.29 -3.03
N ALA A 49 -4.96 -2.89 -2.67
CA ALA A 49 -5.08 -3.63 -1.41
C ALA A 49 -4.02 -4.73 -1.30
N ALA A 50 -3.87 -5.56 -2.33
CA ALA A 50 -2.89 -6.65 -2.34
C ALA A 50 -1.43 -6.15 -2.34
N MET A 51 -1.12 -5.11 -3.14
CA MET A 51 0.23 -4.56 -3.29
C MET A 51 0.69 -3.85 -2.01
N PHE A 52 -0.19 -3.07 -1.38
CA PHE A 52 0.16 -2.27 -0.21
C PHE A 52 -0.12 -2.96 1.11
N ASN A 53 -0.63 -4.19 1.13
CA ASN A 53 -0.81 -4.93 2.39
C ASN A 53 0.48 -5.00 3.22
N PRO A 54 1.66 -5.34 2.68
CA PRO A 54 2.89 -5.43 3.47
C PRO A 54 3.30 -4.11 4.13
N ILE A 55 2.92 -2.98 3.54
CA ILE A 55 3.31 -1.64 4.00
C ILE A 55 2.24 -1.04 4.93
N HIS A 56 0.96 -1.16 4.57
CA HIS A 56 -0.12 -0.46 5.27
C HIS A 56 -0.78 -1.27 6.38
N ALA A 57 -0.82 -2.59 6.29
CA ALA A 57 -1.59 -3.42 7.20
C ALA A 57 -0.79 -4.62 7.74
N TYR A 58 0.17 -5.12 6.97
CA TYR A 58 1.02 -6.26 7.31
C TYR A 58 0.22 -7.49 7.80
N ILE A 59 -0.87 -7.77 7.12
CA ILE A 59 -1.76 -8.87 7.46
C ILE A 59 -1.27 -10.16 6.78
N SER A 60 -1.01 -11.19 7.56
CA SER A 60 -0.74 -12.54 7.05
C SER A 60 -2.05 -13.17 6.56
N ASN A 61 -2.02 -13.82 5.39
CA ASN A 61 -3.19 -14.47 4.79
C ASN A 61 -4.45 -13.56 4.74
N PRO A 62 -4.34 -12.36 4.14
CA PRO A 62 -5.42 -11.40 4.17
C PRO A 62 -6.63 -11.88 3.36
N LYS A 63 -7.82 -11.55 3.87
CA LYS A 63 -9.08 -11.63 3.13
C LYS A 63 -9.41 -10.28 2.54
N LEU A 64 -9.95 -10.27 1.34
CA LEU A 64 -10.34 -9.06 0.62
C LEU A 64 -11.86 -8.98 0.50
N TRP A 65 -12.39 -7.83 0.87
CA TRP A 65 -13.82 -7.55 0.86
C TRP A 65 -14.16 -6.45 -0.13
N GLU A 66 -15.17 -6.66 -0.97
CA GLU A 66 -15.83 -5.57 -1.68
C GLU A 66 -16.65 -4.76 -0.67
N CYS A 67 -16.56 -3.41 -0.73
CA CYS A 67 -17.17 -2.52 0.23
C CYS A 67 -18.03 -1.45 -0.42
N ARG A 68 -19.09 -1.06 0.29
CA ARG A 68 -19.81 0.19 0.10
C ARG A 68 -19.36 1.18 1.18
N VAL A 69 -19.03 2.39 0.76
CA VAL A 69 -18.55 3.42 1.69
C VAL A 69 -19.41 4.67 1.64
N ARG A 70 -19.40 5.42 2.74
CA ARG A 70 -20.03 6.74 2.82
C ARG A 70 -19.04 7.72 3.45
N ARG A 71 -19.06 8.97 2.95
CA ARG A 71 -18.24 10.08 3.42
C ARG A 71 -16.74 9.75 3.30
N VAL A 72 -16.25 9.71 2.07
CA VAL A 72 -14.81 9.77 1.79
C VAL A 72 -14.31 11.12 2.28
N VAL A 73 -13.31 11.12 3.17
CA VAL A 73 -12.80 12.34 3.82
C VAL A 73 -11.30 12.52 3.63
N ALA A 74 -10.58 11.48 3.25
CA ALA A 74 -9.15 11.53 2.96
C ALA A 74 -8.80 10.59 1.81
N ASN A 75 -7.78 10.95 1.03
CA ASN A 75 -7.26 10.11 -0.06
C ASN A 75 -5.83 10.57 -0.40
N ASP A 76 -4.84 9.70 -0.15
CA ASP A 76 -3.45 9.93 -0.49
C ASP A 76 -3.04 9.27 -1.83
N LYS A 77 -4.04 8.81 -2.61
CA LYS A 77 -3.91 8.04 -3.87
C LYS A 77 -3.48 6.58 -3.67
N LEU A 78 -2.98 6.20 -2.52
CA LEU A 78 -2.62 4.82 -2.17
C LEU A 78 -3.75 4.15 -1.40
N LYS A 79 -4.29 4.81 -0.39
CA LYS A 79 -5.43 4.39 0.42
C LYS A 79 -6.44 5.52 0.59
N VAL A 80 -7.64 5.16 0.98
CA VAL A 80 -8.75 6.08 1.13
C VAL A 80 -9.30 6.00 2.55
N GLY A 81 -9.47 7.15 3.18
CA GLY A 81 -10.10 7.28 4.49
C GLY A 81 -11.60 7.59 4.38
N VAL A 82 -12.43 6.78 5.01
CA VAL A 82 -13.88 6.91 4.99
C VAL A 82 -14.48 6.93 6.38
N LYS A 83 -15.64 7.57 6.54
CA LYS A 83 -16.34 7.60 7.85
C LYS A 83 -17.18 6.37 8.09
N ILE A 84 -17.72 5.74 7.05
CA ILE A 84 -18.57 4.57 7.16
C ILE A 84 -18.17 3.58 6.07
N CYS A 85 -17.95 2.35 6.47
CA CYS A 85 -17.63 1.24 5.57
C CYS A 85 -18.57 0.07 5.86
N THR A 86 -19.19 -0.48 4.82
CA THR A 86 -19.96 -1.72 4.87
C THR A 86 -19.30 -2.73 3.96
N THR A 87 -18.81 -3.83 4.50
CA THR A 87 -18.35 -4.97 3.71
C THR A 87 -19.55 -5.68 3.10
N ILE A 88 -19.48 -6.03 1.83
CA ILE A 88 -20.61 -6.64 1.08
C ILE A 88 -20.40 -8.14 0.92
N LYS A 89 -19.24 -8.50 0.36
CA LYS A 89 -18.87 -9.91 0.13
C LYS A 89 -17.36 -10.06 0.11
N GLU A 90 -16.91 -11.23 0.52
CA GLU A 90 -15.52 -11.64 0.33
C GLU A 90 -15.27 -11.90 -1.17
N ILE A 91 -14.12 -11.48 -1.66
CA ILE A 91 -13.66 -11.72 -3.03
C ILE A 91 -12.24 -12.27 -3.02
N SER A 92 -11.85 -12.95 -4.09
CA SER A 92 -10.48 -13.45 -4.21
C SER A 92 -9.47 -12.31 -4.18
N LEU A 93 -8.43 -12.48 -3.37
CA LEU A 93 -7.30 -11.56 -3.36
C LEU A 93 -6.55 -11.70 -4.69
N PRO A 94 -6.29 -10.59 -5.42
CA PRO A 94 -5.51 -10.67 -6.64
C PRO A 94 -4.09 -11.15 -6.35
N GLU A 95 -3.61 -12.07 -7.15
CA GLU A 95 -2.22 -12.48 -7.10
C GLU A 95 -1.34 -11.38 -7.68
N ILE A 96 -0.28 -11.03 -6.97
CA ILE A 96 0.76 -10.12 -7.44
C ILE A 96 2.03 -10.93 -7.68
N THR A 97 2.37 -11.10 -8.93
CA THR A 97 3.59 -11.82 -9.31
C THR A 97 4.85 -11.09 -8.87
N THR A 98 5.95 -11.82 -8.67
CA THR A 98 7.27 -11.23 -8.37
C THR A 98 7.65 -10.17 -9.41
N ASN A 99 7.44 -10.46 -10.69
CA ASN A 99 7.72 -9.50 -11.77
C ASN A 99 6.94 -8.18 -11.61
N GLN A 100 5.67 -8.23 -11.21
CA GLN A 100 4.87 -7.03 -10.96
C GLN A 100 5.39 -6.26 -9.74
N ARG A 101 5.82 -6.93 -8.68
CA ARG A 101 6.43 -6.30 -7.50
C ARG A 101 7.74 -5.59 -7.85
N VAL A 102 8.64 -6.28 -8.54
CA VAL A 102 9.91 -5.71 -9.02
C VAL A 102 9.66 -4.52 -9.95
N ARG A 103 8.73 -4.65 -10.90
CA ARG A 103 8.35 -3.56 -11.79
C ARG A 103 7.86 -2.34 -11.03
N PHE A 104 7.02 -2.54 -10.03
CA PHE A 104 6.53 -1.47 -9.17
C PHE A 104 7.67 -0.80 -8.38
N ALA A 105 8.57 -1.58 -7.77
CA ALA A 105 9.72 -1.07 -7.03
C ALA A 105 10.64 -0.22 -7.93
N ILE A 106 10.96 -0.70 -9.15
CA ILE A 106 11.75 0.07 -10.13
C ILE A 106 11.07 1.40 -10.49
N LEU A 107 9.76 1.39 -10.72
CA LEU A 107 9.02 2.62 -11.04
C LEU A 107 9.03 3.63 -9.89
N CYS A 108 8.97 3.16 -8.65
CA CYS A 108 9.13 4.01 -7.45
C CYS A 108 10.55 4.57 -7.36
N ALA A 109 11.57 3.71 -7.53
CA ALA A 109 12.97 4.10 -7.46
C ALA A 109 13.33 5.16 -8.53
N LEU A 110 12.81 5.04 -9.75
CA LEU A 110 12.97 6.04 -10.81
C LEU A 110 12.45 7.43 -10.44
N LYS A 111 11.53 7.54 -9.49
CA LYS A 111 11.02 8.83 -9.00
C LYS A 111 11.93 9.47 -7.95
N ALA A 112 12.67 8.66 -7.21
CA ALA A 112 13.48 9.09 -6.07
C ALA A 112 14.98 9.14 -6.39
N TYR A 113 15.43 8.37 -7.37
CA TYR A 113 16.86 8.16 -7.69
C TYR A 113 17.12 8.38 -9.18
N PRO A 114 17.52 9.61 -9.59
CA PRO A 114 17.69 9.99 -10.99
C PRO A 114 19.11 9.71 -11.54
N GLU A 115 19.88 8.82 -10.91
CA GLU A 115 21.24 8.49 -11.34
C GLU A 115 21.21 7.86 -12.75
N PRO A 116 21.99 8.36 -13.74
CA PRO A 116 21.86 7.97 -15.14
C PRO A 116 22.06 6.48 -15.41
N SER A 117 23.01 5.83 -14.76
CA SER A 117 23.29 4.39 -14.94
C SER A 117 22.13 3.55 -14.42
N PHE A 118 21.53 3.95 -13.30
CA PHE A 118 20.33 3.32 -12.75
C PHE A 118 19.13 3.49 -13.68
N VAL A 119 18.92 4.71 -14.20
CA VAL A 119 17.81 5.00 -15.13
C VAL A 119 17.93 4.17 -16.40
N GLU A 120 19.14 4.04 -16.97
CA GLU A 120 19.38 3.20 -18.14
C GLU A 120 19.07 1.73 -17.84
N TRP A 121 19.60 1.19 -16.76
CA TRP A 121 19.33 -0.18 -16.32
C TRP A 121 17.81 -0.41 -16.10
N ALA A 122 17.16 0.47 -15.36
CA ALA A 122 15.72 0.38 -15.06
C ALA A 122 14.86 0.35 -16.33
N ASN A 123 15.16 1.20 -17.31
CA ASN A 123 14.47 1.21 -18.60
C ASN A 123 14.71 -0.06 -19.40
N ASN A 124 15.93 -0.60 -19.41
CA ASN A 124 16.26 -1.87 -20.06
C ASN A 124 15.51 -3.03 -19.40
N TRP A 125 15.42 -3.04 -18.08
CA TRP A 125 14.67 -4.05 -17.34
C TRP A 125 13.15 -3.93 -17.59
N LEU A 126 12.57 -2.73 -17.51
CA LEU A 126 11.15 -2.46 -17.71
C LEU A 126 10.68 -2.80 -19.12
N SER A 127 11.51 -2.55 -20.13
CA SER A 127 11.23 -2.90 -21.54
C SER A 127 11.44 -4.39 -21.86
N GLY A 128 12.09 -5.14 -20.95
CA GLY A 128 12.43 -6.54 -21.17
C GLY A 128 13.69 -6.76 -22.00
N LYS A 129 14.44 -5.69 -22.29
CA LYS A 129 15.68 -5.76 -23.07
C LYS A 129 16.81 -6.49 -22.32
N ASP A 130 16.89 -6.27 -21.01
CA ASP A 130 17.82 -6.98 -20.13
C ASP A 130 17.13 -7.35 -18.82
N ARG A 131 16.98 -8.65 -18.60
CA ARG A 131 16.46 -9.26 -17.36
C ARG A 131 17.39 -10.37 -16.88
N SER A 132 18.69 -10.22 -17.14
CA SER A 132 19.71 -11.16 -16.68
C SER A 132 19.76 -11.22 -15.15
N GLN A 133 20.43 -12.26 -14.62
CA GLN A 133 20.63 -12.42 -13.18
C GLN A 133 21.38 -11.23 -12.57
N ALA A 134 22.24 -10.58 -13.32
CA ALA A 134 22.90 -9.33 -12.92
C ALA A 134 21.88 -8.16 -12.82
N ALA A 135 20.91 -8.11 -13.74
CA ALA A 135 19.84 -7.13 -13.71
C ALA A 135 18.89 -7.38 -12.51
N GLU A 136 18.65 -8.63 -12.16
CA GLU A 136 17.88 -9.00 -10.95
C GLU A 136 18.61 -8.59 -9.66
N ALA A 137 19.90 -8.85 -9.56
CA ALA A 137 20.72 -8.44 -8.42
C ALA A 137 20.76 -6.91 -8.25
N ALA A 138 20.86 -6.17 -9.37
CA ALA A 138 20.77 -4.71 -9.36
C ALA A 138 19.38 -4.21 -8.94
N ALA A 139 18.29 -4.94 -9.28
CA ALA A 139 16.93 -4.63 -8.82
C ALA A 139 16.80 -4.75 -7.30
N TRP A 140 17.34 -5.82 -6.70
CA TRP A 140 17.40 -5.99 -5.25
C TRP A 140 18.21 -4.90 -4.57
N ALA A 141 19.35 -4.51 -5.15
CA ALA A 141 20.16 -3.40 -4.64
C ALA A 141 19.43 -2.06 -4.72
N ALA A 142 18.69 -1.80 -5.79
CA ALA A 142 17.88 -0.61 -5.95
C ALA A 142 16.70 -0.57 -4.97
N GLU A 143 16.05 -1.72 -4.72
CA GLU A 143 15.00 -1.83 -3.70
C GLU A 143 15.55 -1.53 -2.31
N ALA A 144 16.71 -2.11 -1.94
CA ALA A 144 17.36 -1.83 -0.67
C ALA A 144 17.75 -0.36 -0.54
N ALA A 145 18.26 0.27 -1.61
CA ALA A 145 18.59 1.69 -1.62
C ALA A 145 17.34 2.59 -1.49
N ALA A 146 16.21 2.21 -2.12
CA ALA A 146 14.95 2.93 -1.99
C ALA A 146 14.37 2.85 -0.57
N TRP A 147 14.47 1.69 0.07
CA TRP A 147 14.10 1.52 1.49
C TRP A 147 14.99 2.36 2.41
N ALA A 148 16.30 2.36 2.17
CA ALA A 148 17.25 3.18 2.95
C ALA A 148 16.97 4.68 2.78
N ALA A 149 16.68 5.13 1.55
CA ALA A 149 16.33 6.52 1.27
C ALA A 149 14.99 6.93 1.92
N ALA A 150 13.99 6.05 1.90
CA ALA A 150 12.72 6.28 2.59
C ALA A 150 12.91 6.39 4.11
N GLY A 151 13.70 5.49 4.70
CA GLY A 151 14.04 5.55 6.13
C GLY A 151 14.83 6.80 6.51
N ALA A 152 15.77 7.24 5.67
CA ALA A 152 16.50 8.47 5.88
C ALA A 152 15.62 9.73 5.79
N ALA A 153 14.68 9.75 4.86
CA ALA A 153 13.72 10.84 4.73
C ALA A 153 12.77 10.91 5.94
N GLU A 154 12.34 9.76 6.42
CA GLU A 154 11.52 9.67 7.64
C GLU A 154 12.30 10.13 8.88
N ALA A 155 13.55 9.69 9.05
CA ALA A 155 14.43 10.13 10.13
C ALA A 155 14.70 11.65 10.08
N ALA A 156 14.90 12.21 8.89
CA ALA A 156 15.07 13.64 8.71
C ALA A 156 13.81 14.44 9.07
N ALA A 157 12.62 13.93 8.75
CA ALA A 157 11.35 14.52 9.13
C ALA A 157 11.17 14.52 10.66
N TRP A 158 11.51 13.42 11.33
CA TRP A 158 11.49 13.33 12.79
C TRP A 158 12.49 14.29 13.45
N ALA A 159 13.71 14.42 12.90
CA ALA A 159 14.72 15.35 13.41
C ALA A 159 14.30 16.82 13.26
N ALA A 160 13.65 17.17 12.16
CA ALA A 160 13.13 18.51 11.95
C ALA A 160 12.00 18.84 12.95
N TRP A 161 11.12 17.89 13.22
CA TRP A 161 10.04 18.06 14.21
C TRP A 161 10.56 18.17 15.64
N ALA A 162 11.64 17.46 15.99
CA ALA A 162 12.26 17.52 17.32
C ALA A 162 13.07 18.82 17.57
N ALA A 163 13.29 19.64 16.55
CA ALA A 163 14.03 20.90 16.63
C ALA A 163 13.12 22.15 16.79
N GLU A 164 11.78 21.97 16.75
CA GLU A 164 10.76 22.97 17.06
C GLU A 164 10.35 22.92 18.53
#